data_9e276ca5b10757b03a2eed5736a72f07
#
_entry.id   9e276ca5b10757b03a2eed5736a72f07
#
_cell.length_a   1.000
_cell.length_b   1.000
_cell.length_c   1.000
_cell.angle_alpha   90.00
_cell.angle_beta   90.00
_cell.angle_gamma   90.00
#
_symmetry.space_group_name_H-M   'P 1'
#
loop_
_entity.id
_entity.type
_entity.pdbx_description
1 polymer ?
#
loop_
_entity_poly.entity_id
_entity_poly.type
_entity_poly.pdbx_seq_one_letter_code
_entity_poly.pdbx_strand_id
1 'polypeptide(L)'
;LLRRNVEGGPRQADLQHTNFRGVLGARGDLGKAWSYDAYYQYGKTNYSQIYSNEFSAVRLARALDVVTGPNGTPVCRSTLDGSDPNCVPYNVFGGAGAASPASVNYLSATGFQHGQTTEQVANVSFTGRLGEYGLKTPWAEDGIGVNIGAEYRNETLELQTDQEFQTGDLTGQGGATLPIKGGFHV
;
A
#
# COMPACT_ATOMS: atom_id res chain seq x y z
N LEU A 1 13.14 28.89 -7.99
CA LEU A 1 12.57 28.63 -9.31
C LEU A 1 11.55 27.49 -9.20
N LEU A 2 10.35 27.67 -9.73
CA LEU A 2 9.32 26.64 -9.81
C LEU A 2 9.11 26.30 -11.28
N ARG A 3 9.26 25.02 -11.65
CA ARG A 3 8.97 24.52 -13.00
C ARG A 3 8.11 23.25 -12.89
N ARG A 4 7.05 23.18 -13.68
CA ARG A 4 6.28 21.94 -13.86
C ARG A 4 6.97 21.08 -14.93
N ASN A 5 7.06 19.78 -14.68
CA ASN A 5 7.51 18.81 -15.67
C ASN A 5 6.34 18.50 -16.62
N VAL A 6 6.25 19.27 -17.71
CA VAL A 6 5.23 19.03 -18.74
C VAL A 6 5.72 18.07 -19.82
N GLU A 7 7.05 17.98 -20.01
CA GLU A 7 7.70 17.17 -21.04
C GLU A 7 7.73 15.68 -20.66
N GLY A 8 7.74 15.36 -19.37
CA GLY A 8 7.75 13.97 -18.88
C GLY A 8 6.39 13.29 -18.83
N GLY A 9 5.34 13.99 -19.26
CA GLY A 9 3.98 13.51 -19.18
C GLY A 9 3.36 13.62 -17.77
N PRO A 10 2.08 13.29 -17.61
CA PRO A 10 1.40 13.33 -16.32
C PRO A 10 1.90 12.20 -15.43
N ARG A 11 2.09 12.48 -14.16
CA ARG A 11 2.31 11.46 -13.13
C ARG A 11 1.10 10.52 -13.08
N GLN A 12 1.37 9.24 -12.94
CA GLN A 12 0.34 8.22 -12.90
C GLN A 12 0.60 7.27 -11.73
N ALA A 13 -0.45 6.98 -10.97
CA ALA A 13 -0.46 5.91 -9.99
C ALA A 13 -1.50 4.87 -10.46
N ASP A 14 -1.02 3.76 -11.01
CA ASP A 14 -1.86 2.61 -11.32
C ASP A 14 -1.98 1.74 -10.08
N LEU A 15 -3.19 1.70 -9.52
CA LEU A 15 -3.53 1.02 -8.28
C LEU A 15 -4.46 -0.15 -8.59
N GLN A 16 -4.03 -1.35 -8.26
CA GLN A 16 -4.82 -2.54 -8.46
C GLN A 16 -5.05 -3.26 -7.12
N HIS A 17 -6.31 -3.57 -6.85
CA HIS A 17 -6.73 -4.37 -5.72
C HIS A 17 -7.54 -5.57 -6.21
N THR A 18 -7.14 -6.75 -5.75
CA THR A 18 -7.92 -7.97 -5.96
C THR A 18 -8.20 -8.59 -4.61
N ASN A 19 -9.46 -8.84 -4.31
CA ASN A 19 -9.85 -9.46 -3.05
C ASN A 19 -10.75 -10.68 -3.28
N PHE A 20 -10.68 -11.62 -2.36
CA PHE A 20 -11.64 -12.70 -2.24
C PHE A 20 -11.88 -13.01 -0.76
N ARG A 21 -13.05 -13.52 -0.47
CA ARG A 21 -13.45 -13.96 0.85
C ARG A 21 -14.30 -15.21 0.74
N GLY A 22 -13.96 -16.22 1.52
CA GLY A 22 -14.74 -17.43 1.69
C GLY A 22 -15.21 -17.53 3.14
N VAL A 23 -16.46 -17.94 3.33
CA VAL A 23 -17.03 -18.19 4.66
C VAL A 23 -17.75 -19.54 4.62
N LEU A 24 -17.44 -20.38 5.59
CA LEU A 24 -18.15 -21.64 5.83
C LEU A 24 -18.65 -21.64 7.26
N GLY A 25 -19.91 -21.89 7.46
CA GLY A 25 -20.50 -21.89 8.79
C GLY A 25 -21.66 -22.86 8.93
N ALA A 26 -22.01 -23.12 10.17
CA ALA A 26 -23.17 -23.89 10.55
C ALA A 26 -23.87 -23.23 11.73
N ARG A 27 -25.18 -23.21 11.71
CA ARG A 27 -26.03 -22.73 12.80
C ARG A 27 -27.19 -23.66 12.99
N GLY A 28 -27.71 -23.73 14.19
CA GLY A 28 -28.86 -24.58 14.48
C GLY A 28 -29.29 -24.52 15.93
N ASP A 29 -30.36 -25.22 16.21
CA ASP A 29 -30.88 -25.33 17.56
C ASP A 29 -30.37 -26.59 18.27
N LEU A 30 -30.02 -26.44 19.55
CA LEU A 30 -29.63 -27.50 20.47
C LEU A 30 -30.75 -27.67 21.50
N GLY A 31 -31.72 -28.44 21.13
CA GLY A 31 -32.92 -28.63 21.95
C GLY A 31 -33.85 -27.40 21.91
N LYS A 32 -34.58 -27.14 23.03
CA LYS A 32 -35.61 -26.08 23.06
C LYS A 32 -35.06 -24.70 23.44
N ALA A 33 -33.98 -24.67 24.19
CA ALA A 33 -33.50 -23.46 24.85
C ALA A 33 -32.21 -22.90 24.29
N TRP A 34 -31.46 -23.68 23.54
CA TRP A 34 -30.14 -23.29 23.04
C TRP A 34 -30.06 -23.27 21.52
N SER A 35 -29.33 -22.34 20.99
CA SER A 35 -28.89 -22.32 19.60
C SER A 35 -27.40 -22.11 19.52
N TYR A 36 -26.80 -22.50 18.40
CA TYR A 36 -25.38 -22.25 18.10
C TYR A 36 -25.23 -21.60 16.76
N ASP A 37 -24.15 -20.81 16.63
CA ASP A 37 -23.63 -20.29 15.39
C ASP A 37 -22.13 -20.49 15.39
N ALA A 38 -21.59 -21.09 14.35
CA ALA A 38 -20.16 -21.30 14.19
C ALA A 38 -19.76 -21.07 12.74
N TYR A 39 -18.68 -20.32 12.52
CA TYR A 39 -18.17 -20.11 11.18
C TYR A 39 -16.65 -20.00 11.16
N TYR A 40 -16.10 -20.32 10.01
CA TYR A 40 -14.74 -20.01 9.63
C TYR A 40 -14.73 -19.12 8.39
N GLN A 41 -13.92 -18.08 8.43
CA GLN A 41 -13.74 -17.12 7.35
C GLN A 41 -12.28 -17.06 6.97
N TYR A 42 -12.01 -17.01 5.67
CA TYR A 42 -10.72 -16.66 5.12
C TYR A 42 -10.90 -15.54 4.09
N GLY A 43 -10.14 -14.48 4.24
CA GLY A 43 -10.09 -13.36 3.31
C GLY A 43 -8.66 -13.06 2.89
N LYS A 44 -8.48 -12.64 1.64
CA LYS A 44 -7.20 -12.15 1.14
C LYS A 44 -7.42 -10.98 0.20
N THR A 45 -6.64 -9.93 0.39
CA THR A 45 -6.54 -8.79 -0.53
C THR A 45 -5.12 -8.69 -1.04
N ASN A 46 -4.94 -8.69 -2.34
CA ASN A 46 -3.69 -8.36 -3.00
C ASN A 46 -3.74 -6.91 -3.45
N TYR A 47 -2.61 -6.23 -3.31
CA TYR A 47 -2.40 -4.84 -3.70
C TYR A 47 -1.20 -4.74 -4.62
N SER A 48 -1.30 -3.95 -5.67
CA SER A 48 -0.19 -3.59 -6.55
C SER A 48 -0.30 -2.12 -6.94
N GLN A 49 0.82 -1.43 -6.95
CA GLN A 49 0.93 -0.06 -7.43
C GLN A 49 2.14 0.09 -8.34
N ILE A 50 1.91 0.72 -9.49
CA ILE A 50 2.94 1.22 -10.39
C ILE A 50 2.83 2.74 -10.40
N TYR A 51 3.93 3.41 -10.06
CA TYR A 51 3.99 4.86 -10.01
C TYR A 51 4.91 5.36 -11.11
N SER A 52 4.35 5.94 -12.16
CA SER A 52 5.05 6.27 -13.41
C SER A 52 5.17 7.78 -13.64
N ASN A 53 6.12 8.15 -14.52
CA ASN A 53 6.38 9.53 -14.95
C ASN A 53 6.84 10.43 -13.78
N GLU A 54 7.50 9.84 -12.81
CA GLU A 54 8.22 10.57 -11.76
C GLU A 54 9.66 10.86 -12.19
N PHE A 55 10.27 11.82 -11.52
CA PHE A 55 11.70 12.05 -11.63
C PHE A 55 12.42 11.49 -10.41
N SER A 56 13.56 10.85 -10.66
CA SER A 56 14.52 10.51 -9.60
C SER A 56 15.07 11.80 -8.98
N ALA A 57 14.99 11.91 -7.67
CA ALA A 57 15.53 13.05 -6.94
C ALA A 57 17.06 13.14 -7.07
N VAL A 58 17.73 11.98 -7.04
CA VAL A 58 19.18 11.88 -7.20
C VAL A 58 19.62 12.30 -8.60
N ARG A 59 18.95 11.79 -9.64
CA ARG A 59 19.26 12.17 -11.03
C ARG A 59 18.94 13.64 -11.28
N LEU A 60 17.85 14.15 -10.70
CA LEU A 60 17.48 15.56 -10.79
C LEU A 60 18.55 16.47 -10.18
N ALA A 61 19.06 16.13 -8.99
CA ALA A 61 20.15 16.88 -8.37
C ALA A 61 21.41 16.92 -9.25
N ARG A 62 21.79 15.79 -9.86
CA ARG A 62 22.94 15.70 -10.79
C ARG A 62 22.70 16.51 -12.08
N ALA A 63 21.51 16.40 -12.66
CA ALA A 63 21.15 17.10 -13.90
C ALA A 63 21.06 18.62 -13.74
N LEU A 64 20.89 19.11 -12.52
CA LEU A 64 20.89 20.54 -12.18
C LEU A 64 22.28 21.07 -11.81
N ASP A 65 23.24 20.20 -11.44
CA ASP A 65 24.64 20.59 -11.20
C ASP A 65 25.43 20.61 -12.52
N VAL A 66 25.22 21.70 -13.24
CA VAL A 66 25.78 21.90 -14.61
C VAL A 66 26.98 22.81 -14.56
N VAL A 67 28.01 22.40 -15.28
CA VAL A 67 29.28 23.13 -15.44
C VAL A 67 29.64 23.29 -16.93
N THR A 68 30.57 24.17 -17.24
CA THR A 68 31.11 24.30 -18.60
C THR A 68 32.09 23.15 -18.88
N GLY A 69 31.77 22.31 -19.84
CA GLY A 69 32.62 21.21 -20.28
C GLY A 69 33.81 21.66 -21.10
N PRO A 70 34.74 20.74 -21.49
CA PRO A 70 35.95 21.02 -22.24
C PRO A 70 35.73 21.74 -23.58
N ASN A 71 34.57 21.51 -24.20
CA ASN A 71 34.20 22.10 -25.49
C ASN A 71 33.35 23.39 -25.34
N GLY A 72 33.27 23.97 -24.14
CA GLY A 72 32.44 25.14 -23.87
C GLY A 72 30.91 24.84 -23.78
N THR A 73 30.52 23.60 -23.86
CA THR A 73 29.10 23.17 -23.76
C THR A 73 28.73 22.84 -22.32
N PRO A 74 27.46 23.05 -21.92
CA PRO A 74 26.97 22.64 -20.61
C PRO A 74 26.97 21.11 -20.44
N VAL A 75 27.60 20.62 -19.37
CA VAL A 75 27.64 19.20 -18.99
C VAL A 75 27.37 19.05 -17.50
N CYS A 76 26.85 17.89 -17.06
CA CYS A 76 26.76 17.61 -15.63
C CYS A 76 28.16 17.49 -15.02
N ARG A 77 28.37 17.98 -13.80
CA ARG A 77 29.61 17.77 -13.05
C ARG A 77 29.88 16.26 -12.89
N SER A 78 28.85 15.47 -12.62
CA SER A 78 28.94 14.01 -12.46
C SER A 78 29.42 13.27 -13.72
N THR A 79 29.26 13.86 -14.90
CA THR A 79 29.85 13.32 -16.15
C THR A 79 31.35 13.54 -16.21
N LEU A 80 31.83 14.69 -15.73
CA LEU A 80 33.26 15.01 -15.75
C LEU A 80 34.08 14.25 -14.72
N ASP A 81 33.51 14.01 -13.53
CA ASP A 81 34.19 13.27 -12.47
C ASP A 81 33.96 11.75 -12.56
N GLY A 82 33.14 11.31 -13.51
CA GLY A 82 32.88 9.90 -13.78
C GLY A 82 31.88 9.24 -12.81
N SER A 83 31.28 9.99 -11.87
CA SER A 83 30.30 9.44 -10.91
C SER A 83 28.96 9.10 -11.55
N ASP A 84 28.62 9.75 -12.67
CA ASP A 84 27.46 9.42 -13.51
C ASP A 84 27.69 9.85 -14.97
N PRO A 85 28.32 9.00 -15.79
CA PRO A 85 28.61 9.32 -17.18
C PRO A 85 27.36 9.45 -18.07
N ASN A 86 26.21 8.98 -17.61
CA ASN A 86 24.94 9.05 -18.35
C ASN A 86 24.13 10.31 -18.06
N CYS A 87 24.59 11.18 -17.16
CA CYS A 87 23.88 12.38 -16.79
C CYS A 87 23.68 13.33 -17.97
N VAL A 88 22.46 13.80 -18.14
CA VAL A 88 22.07 14.78 -19.15
C VAL A 88 21.59 16.06 -18.45
N PRO A 89 22.18 17.24 -18.74
CA PRO A 89 21.76 18.51 -18.15
C PRO A 89 20.27 18.79 -18.35
N TYR A 90 19.60 19.23 -17.28
CA TYR A 90 18.19 19.60 -17.31
C TYR A 90 18.03 21.12 -17.34
N ASN A 91 17.62 21.67 -18.49
CA ASN A 91 17.43 23.10 -18.66
C ASN A 91 16.09 23.54 -18.02
N VAL A 92 16.16 24.14 -16.84
CA VAL A 92 15.00 24.66 -16.09
C VAL A 92 14.65 26.10 -16.44
N PHE A 93 15.50 26.83 -17.19
CA PHE A 93 15.32 28.25 -17.47
C PHE A 93 14.54 28.50 -18.76
N GLY A 94 14.40 27.50 -19.62
CA GLY A 94 13.55 27.58 -20.80
C GLY A 94 12.06 27.49 -20.48
N GLY A 95 11.22 27.88 -21.42
CA GLY A 95 9.76 27.69 -21.35
C GLY A 95 9.36 26.21 -21.48
N ALA A 96 8.06 25.94 -21.61
CA ALA A 96 7.54 24.61 -21.92
C ALA A 96 8.18 24.08 -23.23
N GLY A 97 8.59 22.82 -23.25
CA GLY A 97 9.29 22.20 -24.37
C GLY A 97 10.81 22.45 -24.42
N ALA A 98 11.38 23.21 -23.49
CA ALA A 98 12.83 23.48 -23.46
C ALA A 98 13.66 22.31 -22.90
N ALA A 99 13.06 21.38 -22.19
CA ALA A 99 13.74 20.18 -21.75
C ALA A 99 13.86 19.19 -22.91
N SER A 100 15.10 18.71 -23.14
CA SER A 100 15.33 17.73 -24.21
C SER A 100 14.72 16.36 -23.86
N PRO A 101 14.28 15.58 -24.84
CA PRO A 101 13.85 14.21 -24.60
C PRO A 101 14.89 13.36 -23.88
N ALA A 102 16.17 13.58 -24.15
CA ALA A 102 17.28 12.90 -23.49
C ALA A 102 17.35 13.22 -21.98
N SER A 103 17.15 14.50 -21.60
CA SER A 103 17.13 14.88 -20.19
C SER A 103 15.91 14.31 -19.47
N VAL A 104 14.73 14.33 -20.11
CA VAL A 104 13.51 13.74 -19.54
C VAL A 104 13.68 12.24 -19.34
N ASN A 105 14.20 11.52 -20.33
CA ASN A 105 14.47 10.08 -20.22
C ASN A 105 15.47 9.75 -19.12
N TYR A 106 16.54 10.55 -18.98
CA TYR A 106 17.50 10.37 -17.89
C TYR A 106 16.86 10.56 -16.52
N LEU A 107 15.98 11.55 -16.37
CA LEU A 107 15.34 11.88 -15.11
C LEU A 107 14.22 10.90 -14.73
N SER A 108 13.56 10.29 -15.72
CA SER A 108 12.38 9.45 -15.50
C SER A 108 12.69 8.25 -14.64
N ALA A 109 11.81 8.02 -13.66
CA ALA A 109 11.83 6.88 -12.77
C ALA A 109 10.41 6.32 -12.63
N THR A 110 10.36 5.01 -12.40
CA THR A 110 9.11 4.29 -12.13
C THR A 110 9.29 3.48 -10.85
N GLY A 111 8.37 3.64 -9.91
CA GLY A 111 8.38 2.89 -8.67
C GLY A 111 7.33 1.78 -8.66
N PHE A 112 7.63 0.68 -7.98
CA PHE A 112 6.77 -0.48 -7.84
C PHE A 112 6.60 -0.85 -6.38
N GLN A 113 5.37 -1.11 -6.00
CA GLN A 113 5.09 -1.76 -4.73
C GLN A 113 3.95 -2.76 -4.86
N HIS A 114 4.03 -3.83 -4.12
CA HIS A 114 2.97 -4.82 -4.03
C HIS A 114 2.87 -5.36 -2.62
N GLY A 115 1.69 -5.82 -2.28
CA GLY A 115 1.45 -6.32 -0.94
C GLY A 115 0.22 -7.19 -0.87
N GLN A 116 0.03 -7.74 0.31
CA GLN A 116 -1.16 -8.54 0.62
C GLN A 116 -1.55 -8.38 2.06
N THR A 117 -2.85 -8.47 2.30
CA THR A 117 -3.40 -8.71 3.63
C THR A 117 -4.16 -10.02 3.63
N THR A 118 -4.07 -10.76 4.72
CA THR A 118 -4.91 -11.94 4.94
C THR A 118 -5.64 -11.81 6.26
N GLU A 119 -6.85 -12.34 6.30
CA GLU A 119 -7.66 -12.43 7.50
C GLU A 119 -8.20 -13.85 7.64
N GLN A 120 -8.05 -14.42 8.83
CA GLN A 120 -8.66 -15.69 9.21
C GLN A 120 -9.46 -15.46 10.49
N VAL A 121 -10.72 -15.85 10.48
CA VAL A 121 -11.58 -15.77 11.65
C VAL A 121 -12.24 -17.12 11.86
N ALA A 122 -12.13 -17.65 13.07
CA ALA A 122 -12.94 -18.79 13.53
C ALA A 122 -13.77 -18.32 14.70
N ASN A 123 -15.08 -18.45 14.59
CA ASN A 123 -16.02 -18.02 15.61
C ASN A 123 -16.96 -19.16 15.99
N VAL A 124 -17.28 -19.24 17.26
CA VAL A 124 -18.35 -20.09 17.78
C VAL A 124 -19.10 -19.34 18.88
N SER A 125 -20.42 -19.37 18.82
CA SER A 125 -21.28 -18.78 19.84
C SER A 125 -22.47 -19.66 20.15
N PHE A 126 -22.91 -19.60 21.39
CA PHE A 126 -24.09 -20.29 21.91
C PHE A 126 -25.02 -19.27 22.55
N THR A 127 -26.28 -19.31 22.17
CA THR A 127 -27.32 -18.47 22.76
C THR A 127 -28.31 -19.34 23.51
N GLY A 128 -28.47 -19.05 24.79
CA GLY A 128 -29.38 -19.77 25.66
C GLY A 128 -30.56 -18.91 26.10
N ARG A 129 -31.79 -19.46 26.03
CA ARG A 129 -33.03 -18.90 26.57
C ARG A 129 -33.32 -19.57 27.87
N LEU A 130 -32.74 -19.10 28.98
CA LEU A 130 -32.81 -19.72 30.27
C LEU A 130 -34.25 -19.66 30.88
N GLY A 131 -35.11 -18.79 30.32
CA GLY A 131 -36.52 -18.77 30.64
C GLY A 131 -37.24 -20.08 30.38
N GLU A 132 -36.78 -20.86 29.40
CA GLU A 132 -37.30 -22.22 29.14
C GLU A 132 -37.05 -23.21 30.30
N TYR A 133 -36.11 -22.87 31.19
CA TYR A 133 -35.81 -23.60 32.43
C TYR A 133 -36.37 -22.91 33.65
N GLY A 134 -37.27 -21.89 33.48
CA GLY A 134 -37.89 -21.16 34.56
C GLY A 134 -37.02 -20.06 35.20
N LEU A 135 -35.82 -19.76 34.61
CA LEU A 135 -34.96 -18.72 35.12
C LEU A 135 -35.38 -17.35 34.58
N LYS A 136 -35.98 -16.54 35.43
CA LYS A 136 -36.33 -15.14 35.13
C LYS A 136 -36.15 -14.24 36.35
N THR A 137 -35.97 -12.95 36.11
CA THR A 137 -35.93 -11.97 37.18
C THR A 137 -37.34 -11.59 37.62
N PRO A 138 -37.55 -11.16 38.89
CA PRO A 138 -38.90 -10.82 39.40
C PRO A 138 -39.56 -9.64 38.64
N TRP A 139 -38.79 -8.84 37.93
CA TRP A 139 -39.25 -7.61 37.29
C TRP A 139 -39.41 -7.76 35.76
N ALA A 140 -39.04 -8.90 35.18
CA ALA A 140 -39.11 -9.13 33.74
C ALA A 140 -40.19 -10.15 33.39
N GLU A 141 -40.96 -9.91 32.36
CA GLU A 141 -41.92 -10.87 31.80
C GLU A 141 -41.20 -11.99 31.06
N ASP A 142 -40.08 -11.67 30.43
CA ASP A 142 -39.20 -12.60 29.68
C ASP A 142 -38.21 -13.30 30.59
N GLY A 143 -37.75 -14.47 30.16
CA GLY A 143 -36.67 -15.19 30.81
C GLY A 143 -35.29 -14.58 30.53
N ILE A 144 -34.31 -15.01 31.31
CA ILE A 144 -32.90 -14.59 31.11
C ILE A 144 -32.39 -15.20 29.81
N GLY A 145 -31.89 -14.33 28.92
CA GLY A 145 -31.09 -14.72 27.75
C GLY A 145 -29.58 -14.63 28.05
N VAL A 146 -28.83 -15.61 27.59
CA VAL A 146 -27.37 -15.64 27.73
C VAL A 146 -26.74 -15.92 26.37
N ASN A 147 -25.64 -15.23 26.07
CA ASN A 147 -24.78 -15.55 24.91
C ASN A 147 -23.35 -15.75 25.39
N ILE A 148 -22.75 -16.87 24.97
CA ILE A 148 -21.37 -17.20 25.25
C ILE A 148 -20.72 -17.56 23.94
N GLY A 149 -19.59 -16.94 23.64
CA GLY A 149 -18.85 -17.19 22.39
C GLY A 149 -17.36 -17.07 22.57
N ALA A 150 -16.65 -17.59 21.58
CA ALA A 150 -15.23 -17.43 21.43
C ALA A 150 -14.92 -17.11 19.96
N GLU A 151 -13.97 -16.22 19.75
CA GLU A 151 -13.44 -15.88 18.43
C GLU A 151 -11.92 -16.01 18.45
N TYR A 152 -11.39 -16.62 17.41
CA TYR A 152 -9.97 -16.57 17.06
C TYR A 152 -9.84 -15.78 15.78
N ARG A 153 -8.93 -14.79 15.77
CA ARG A 153 -8.65 -13.93 14.62
C ARG A 153 -7.16 -13.88 14.37
N ASN A 154 -6.77 -14.06 13.11
CA ASN A 154 -5.40 -13.90 12.67
C ASN A 154 -5.39 -13.00 11.43
N GLU A 155 -4.67 -11.90 11.52
CA GLU A 155 -4.50 -10.96 10.41
C GLU A 155 -3.03 -10.80 10.09
N THR A 156 -2.71 -10.71 8.80
CA THR A 156 -1.35 -10.47 8.32
C THR A 156 -1.33 -9.35 7.31
N LEU A 157 -0.22 -8.61 7.31
CA LEU A 157 0.11 -7.60 6.32
C LEU A 157 1.51 -7.88 5.80
N GLU A 158 1.68 -7.85 4.49
CA GLU A 158 2.98 -7.85 3.83
C GLU A 158 2.97 -6.80 2.73
N LEU A 159 3.97 -5.91 2.74
CA LEU A 159 4.22 -4.92 1.70
C LEU A 159 5.66 -5.05 1.25
N GLN A 160 5.88 -5.14 -0.05
CA GLN A 160 7.19 -5.13 -0.68
C GLN A 160 7.28 -3.93 -1.61
N THR A 161 8.42 -3.27 -1.59
CA THR A 161 8.69 -2.06 -2.34
C THR A 161 10.02 -2.20 -3.08
N ASP A 162 10.15 -1.57 -4.24
CA ASP A 162 11.40 -1.50 -4.97
C ASP A 162 12.39 -0.49 -4.36
N GLN A 163 13.55 -0.35 -5.00
CA GLN A 163 14.60 0.54 -4.51
C GLN A 163 14.19 2.01 -4.57
N GLU A 164 13.46 2.43 -5.58
CA GLU A 164 12.99 3.80 -5.78
C GLU A 164 12.09 4.23 -4.61
N PHE A 165 11.18 3.36 -4.18
CA PHE A 165 10.37 3.60 -2.98
C PHE A 165 11.19 3.52 -1.69
N GLN A 166 12.10 2.54 -1.56
CA GLN A 166 12.89 2.35 -0.34
C GLN A 166 13.85 3.51 -0.09
N THR A 167 14.43 4.08 -1.13
CA THR A 167 15.34 5.22 -1.01
C THR A 167 14.64 6.57 -0.99
N GLY A 168 13.35 6.61 -1.35
CA GLY A 168 12.60 7.85 -1.52
C GLY A 168 13.05 8.66 -2.73
N ASP A 169 13.60 8.01 -3.77
CA ASP A 169 14.14 8.66 -4.96
C ASP A 169 13.07 9.19 -5.93
N LEU A 170 11.79 8.99 -5.62
CA LEU A 170 10.65 9.50 -6.40
C LEU A 170 10.23 10.88 -5.91
N THR A 171 10.42 11.93 -6.72
CA THR A 171 10.21 13.33 -6.33
C THR A 171 8.78 13.65 -5.86
N GLY A 172 7.79 12.87 -6.25
CA GLY A 172 6.38 13.07 -5.90
C GLY A 172 5.88 12.30 -4.69
N GLN A 173 6.69 11.40 -4.12
CA GLN A 173 6.25 10.53 -3.02
C GLN A 173 6.43 11.13 -1.62
N GLY A 174 7.27 12.13 -1.48
CA GLY A 174 7.46 12.80 -0.19
C GLY A 174 8.27 12.03 0.85
N GLY A 175 8.87 10.90 0.49
CA GLY A 175 9.73 10.12 1.38
C GLY A 175 9.85 8.65 1.01
N ALA A 176 10.66 7.92 1.78
CA ALA A 176 10.88 6.49 1.61
C ALA A 176 9.69 5.65 2.11
N THR A 177 9.41 4.56 1.40
CA THR A 177 8.46 3.53 1.83
C THR A 177 9.20 2.20 1.93
N LEU A 178 9.39 1.73 3.15
CA LEU A 178 10.12 0.49 3.42
C LEU A 178 9.19 -0.73 3.31
N PRO A 179 9.74 -1.91 2.99
CA PRO A 179 9.00 -3.16 3.11
C PRO A 179 8.51 -3.37 4.54
N ILE A 180 7.29 -3.85 4.68
CA ILE A 180 6.66 -4.12 5.97
C ILE A 180 6.12 -5.54 5.96
N LYS A 181 6.36 -6.26 7.06
CA LYS A 181 5.71 -7.55 7.31
C LYS A 181 5.32 -7.62 8.78
N GLY A 182 4.07 -7.91 9.01
CA GLY A 182 3.53 -8.01 10.37
C GLY A 182 2.19 -8.72 10.40
N GLY A 183 1.71 -8.98 11.59
CA GLY A 183 0.42 -9.58 11.83
C GLY A 183 0.11 -9.62 13.32
N PHE A 184 -1.13 -9.91 13.64
CA PHE A 184 -1.57 -10.18 15.01
C PHE A 184 -2.56 -11.34 15.02
N HIS A 185 -2.67 -11.96 16.17
CA HIS A 185 -3.69 -12.97 16.45
C HIS A 185 -4.29 -12.72 17.84
N VAL A 186 -5.57 -12.97 17.95
CA VAL A 186 -6.34 -12.81 19.19
C VAL A 186 -7.19 -14.06 19.41
#